data_565b28c30354ad391daa8488c86b1407
#
_entry.id   565b28c30354ad391daa8488c86b1407
#
_cell.length_a   1.000
_cell.length_b   1.000
_cell.length_c   1.000
_cell.angle_alpha   90.00
_cell.angle_beta   90.00
_cell.angle_gamma   90.00
#
_symmetry.space_group_name_H-M   'P 1'
#
loop_
_entity.id
_entity.type
_entity.pdbx_description
1 polymer ?
#
loop_
_entity_poly.entity_id
_entity_poly.type
_entity_poly.pdbx_seq_one_letter_code
_entity_poly.pdbx_strand_id
1 'polypeptide(L)'
;IKNCQKIISWYSDDSYRIHLELEKMSLLSNSLDYSVEEIVQPPESENIFQIIDEIISQKKDSLINLDHKIKNGLDPIYLIALLANSLRQMILLKKYSSTSLFEASNKSGVPYFIAKKFQKVYDRASFWDLKKIFIQLSNYDFMIKTGKINPRVALFVLLGRLSKVL
;
A
#
# COMPACT_ATOMS: atom_id res chain seq x y z
N ILE A 1 -10.03 -21.66 11.54
CA ILE A 1 -9.17 -21.86 10.35
C ILE A 1 -9.20 -20.61 9.45
N LYS A 2 -10.36 -20.06 9.07
CA LYS A 2 -10.46 -18.85 8.21
C LYS A 2 -9.74 -17.62 8.81
N ASN A 3 -9.81 -17.44 10.10
CA ASN A 3 -9.21 -16.30 10.82
C ASN A 3 -7.66 -16.36 10.80
N CYS A 4 -7.08 -17.56 11.00
CA CYS A 4 -5.61 -17.72 10.92
C CYS A 4 -5.08 -17.47 9.49
N GLN A 5 -5.79 -17.94 8.47
CA GLN A 5 -5.41 -17.68 7.07
C GLN A 5 -5.41 -16.18 6.75
N LYS A 6 -6.32 -15.41 7.35
CA LYS A 6 -6.41 -13.96 7.15
C LYS A 6 -5.22 -13.23 7.79
N ILE A 7 -4.85 -13.58 9.01
CA ILE A 7 -3.66 -13.04 9.70
C ILE A 7 -2.40 -13.37 8.92
N ILE A 8 -2.25 -14.62 8.45
CA ILE A 8 -1.11 -15.03 7.62
C ILE A 8 -1.08 -14.22 6.33
N SER A 9 -2.23 -13.94 5.70
CA SER A 9 -2.28 -13.12 4.48
C SER A 9 -1.89 -11.66 4.71
N TRP A 10 -2.12 -11.13 5.92
CA TRP A 10 -1.78 -9.76 6.29
C TRP A 10 -0.29 -9.58 6.62
N TYR A 11 0.30 -10.56 7.30
CA TYR A 11 1.67 -10.46 7.87
C TYR A 11 2.62 -11.53 7.31
N SER A 12 2.42 -11.99 6.08
CA SER A 12 3.08 -13.17 5.48
C SER A 12 4.61 -13.24 5.64
N ASP A 13 5.28 -12.10 5.78
CA ASP A 13 6.74 -12.02 5.90
C ASP A 13 7.21 -11.76 7.35
N ASP A 14 6.28 -11.56 8.29
CA ASP A 14 6.59 -11.28 9.69
C ASP A 14 6.01 -12.36 10.60
N SER A 15 6.74 -13.48 10.72
CA SER A 15 6.35 -14.61 11.55
C SER A 15 6.23 -14.25 13.04
N TYR A 16 7.03 -13.30 13.52
CA TYR A 16 6.95 -12.83 14.90
C TYR A 16 5.65 -12.08 15.16
N ARG A 17 5.26 -11.21 14.26
CA ARG A 17 3.99 -10.46 14.37
C ARG A 17 2.78 -11.38 14.21
N ILE A 18 2.83 -12.36 13.30
CA ILE A 18 1.81 -13.40 13.20
C ILE A 18 1.63 -14.12 14.54
N HIS A 19 2.73 -14.51 15.19
CA HIS A 19 2.68 -15.17 16.49
C HIS A 19 2.01 -14.30 17.56
N LEU A 20 2.41 -13.02 17.67
CA LEU A 20 1.82 -12.08 18.62
C LEU A 20 0.31 -11.85 18.40
N GLU A 21 -0.13 -11.74 17.14
CA GLU A 21 -1.55 -11.53 16.84
C GLU A 21 -2.39 -12.81 17.11
N LEU A 22 -1.81 -13.98 16.85
CA LEU A 22 -2.44 -15.26 17.22
C LEU A 22 -2.51 -15.44 18.72
N GLU A 23 -1.49 -15.05 19.47
CA GLU A 23 -1.47 -15.08 20.93
C GLU A 23 -2.55 -14.15 21.51
N LYS A 24 -2.67 -12.91 21.02
CA LYS A 24 -3.77 -12.01 21.39
C LYS A 24 -5.13 -12.65 21.16
N MET A 25 -5.34 -13.28 20.02
CA MET A 25 -6.60 -13.96 19.72
C MET A 25 -6.86 -15.12 20.67
N SER A 26 -5.84 -15.88 21.04
CA SER A 26 -5.99 -17.00 21.97
C SER A 26 -6.41 -16.56 23.37
N LEU A 27 -5.93 -15.41 23.83
CA LEU A 27 -6.28 -14.83 25.12
C LEU A 27 -7.74 -14.33 25.17
N LEU A 28 -8.28 -13.92 24.02
CA LEU A 28 -9.65 -13.39 23.90
C LEU A 28 -10.67 -14.46 23.51
N SER A 29 -10.24 -15.63 23.05
CA SER A 29 -11.11 -16.68 22.50
C SER A 29 -12.06 -17.31 23.52
N ASN A 30 -11.89 -17.05 24.81
CA ASN A 30 -12.71 -17.62 25.88
C ASN A 30 -14.00 -16.83 26.21
N SER A 31 -14.29 -15.73 25.52
CA SER A 31 -15.36 -14.85 25.97
C SER A 31 -16.39 -14.36 24.97
N LEU A 32 -16.17 -14.35 23.64
CA LEU A 32 -17.17 -13.84 22.67
C LEU A 32 -16.81 -14.16 21.21
N ASP A 33 -17.80 -14.20 20.32
CA ASP A 33 -17.67 -14.29 18.85
C ASP A 33 -17.14 -12.96 18.26
N TYR A 34 -15.83 -12.69 18.45
CA TYR A 34 -15.19 -11.54 17.80
C TYR A 34 -14.76 -11.85 16.39
N SER A 35 -14.95 -10.90 15.47
CA SER A 35 -14.33 -10.96 14.17
C SER A 35 -12.81 -10.67 14.29
N VAL A 36 -12.00 -11.22 13.37
CA VAL A 36 -10.54 -10.97 13.39
C VAL A 36 -10.23 -9.49 13.31
N GLU A 37 -11.03 -8.73 12.55
CA GLU A 37 -10.89 -7.31 12.33
C GLU A 37 -11.11 -6.45 13.58
N GLU A 38 -11.86 -6.96 14.55
CA GLU A 38 -12.09 -6.27 15.82
C GLU A 38 -10.91 -6.41 16.78
N ILE A 39 -10.15 -7.50 16.66
CA ILE A 39 -9.03 -7.82 17.55
C ILE A 39 -7.69 -7.43 16.92
N VAL A 40 -7.54 -7.74 15.64
CA VAL A 40 -6.30 -7.58 14.89
C VAL A 40 -6.50 -6.48 13.84
N GLN A 41 -5.79 -5.38 14.02
CA GLN A 41 -5.80 -4.33 13.01
C GLN A 41 -4.96 -4.79 11.80
N PRO A 42 -5.52 -4.72 10.58
CA PRO A 42 -4.73 -4.99 9.37
C PRO A 42 -3.53 -4.05 9.32
N PRO A 43 -2.39 -4.51 8.78
CA PRO A 43 -1.20 -3.67 8.67
C PRO A 43 -1.55 -2.40 7.88
N GLU A 44 -0.99 -1.28 8.30
CA GLU A 44 -1.22 0.02 7.64
C GLU A 44 -0.81 0.03 6.16
N SER A 45 0.06 -0.90 5.76
CA SER A 45 0.37 -1.15 4.34
C SER A 45 -0.87 -1.55 3.52
N GLU A 46 -1.86 -2.22 4.11
CA GLU A 46 -3.12 -2.51 3.41
C GLU A 46 -3.94 -1.24 3.15
N ASN A 47 -3.87 -0.27 4.03
CA ASN A 47 -4.55 1.00 3.85
C ASN A 47 -4.04 1.77 2.62
N ILE A 48 -2.73 1.71 2.30
CA ILE A 48 -2.20 2.39 1.11
C ILE A 48 -2.62 1.69 -0.17
N PHE A 49 -2.71 0.35 -0.19
CA PHE A 49 -3.20 -0.39 -1.36
C PHE A 49 -4.68 -0.08 -1.63
N GLN A 50 -5.50 0.01 -0.57
CA GLN A 50 -6.89 0.42 -0.70
C GLN A 50 -7.01 1.85 -1.19
N ILE A 51 -6.22 2.78 -0.67
CA ILE A 51 -6.17 4.18 -1.12
C ILE A 51 -5.77 4.26 -2.60
N ILE A 52 -4.74 3.53 -3.01
CA ILE A 52 -4.30 3.47 -4.40
C ILE A 52 -5.42 2.89 -5.28
N ASP A 53 -6.04 1.78 -4.89
CA ASP A 53 -7.15 1.15 -5.62
C ASP A 53 -8.39 2.07 -5.73
N GLU A 54 -8.73 2.79 -4.67
CA GLU A 54 -9.83 3.76 -4.66
C GLU A 54 -9.54 4.94 -5.59
N ILE A 55 -8.30 5.44 -5.61
CA ILE A 55 -7.87 6.52 -6.50
C ILE A 55 -7.87 6.06 -7.96
N ILE A 56 -7.36 4.85 -8.23
CA ILE A 56 -7.36 4.23 -9.57
C ILE A 56 -8.79 4.01 -10.06
N SER A 57 -9.69 3.61 -9.15
CA SER A 57 -11.11 3.39 -9.46
C SER A 57 -11.89 4.70 -9.59
N GLN A 58 -11.23 5.87 -9.46
CA GLN A 58 -11.83 7.21 -9.54
C GLN A 58 -13.07 7.37 -8.64
N LYS A 59 -13.09 6.73 -7.49
CA LYS A 59 -14.17 6.94 -6.52
C LYS A 59 -14.13 8.38 -6.04
N LYS A 60 -15.21 9.12 -6.28
CA LYS A 60 -15.33 10.58 -6.05
C LYS A 60 -14.86 11.03 -4.65
N ASP A 61 -15.03 10.17 -3.66
CA ASP A 61 -14.79 10.53 -2.25
C ASP A 61 -13.44 10.02 -1.70
N SER A 62 -12.62 9.32 -2.52
CA SER A 62 -11.39 8.70 -2.03
C SER A 62 -10.38 9.71 -1.45
N LEU A 63 -10.21 10.86 -2.11
CA LEU A 63 -9.33 11.93 -1.62
C LEU A 63 -9.91 12.64 -0.39
N ILE A 64 -11.23 12.79 -0.31
CA ILE A 64 -11.90 13.38 0.86
C ILE A 64 -11.76 12.46 2.06
N ASN A 65 -11.97 11.15 1.87
CA ASN A 65 -11.79 10.14 2.92
C ASN A 65 -10.34 10.09 3.43
N LEU A 66 -9.38 10.20 2.51
CA LEU A 66 -7.97 10.29 2.87
C LEU A 66 -7.68 11.55 3.70
N ASP A 67 -8.26 12.68 3.31
CA ASP A 67 -8.11 13.94 4.04
C ASP A 67 -8.66 13.85 5.47
N HIS A 68 -9.81 13.21 5.64
CA HIS A 68 -10.37 12.93 6.97
C HIS A 68 -9.47 12.03 7.81
N LYS A 69 -8.88 10.97 7.21
CA LYS A 69 -7.95 10.09 7.91
C LYS A 69 -6.69 10.85 8.37
N ILE A 70 -6.14 11.73 7.52
CA ILE A 70 -4.99 12.57 7.89
C ILE A 70 -5.34 13.53 9.03
N LYS A 71 -6.52 14.13 9.00
CA LYS A 71 -7.00 15.00 10.11
C LYS A 71 -7.17 14.22 11.42
N ASN A 72 -7.47 12.94 11.33
CA ASN A 72 -7.63 12.03 12.47
C ASN A 72 -6.31 11.38 12.94
N GLY A 73 -5.16 11.86 12.46
CA GLY A 73 -3.85 11.46 12.97
C GLY A 73 -3.03 10.56 12.05
N LEU A 74 -3.52 10.22 10.85
CA LEU A 74 -2.71 9.46 9.87
C LEU A 74 -1.59 10.36 9.34
N ASP A 75 -0.33 9.94 9.52
CA ASP A 75 0.84 10.73 9.11
C ASP A 75 1.03 10.76 7.58
N PRO A 76 0.98 11.94 6.92
CA PRO A 76 1.24 12.05 5.49
C PRO A 76 2.65 11.62 5.07
N ILE A 77 3.67 11.81 5.92
CA ILE A 77 5.05 11.41 5.63
C ILE A 77 5.13 9.89 5.55
N TYR A 78 4.50 9.21 6.49
CA TYR A 78 4.40 7.75 6.48
C TYR A 78 3.70 7.24 5.21
N LEU A 79 2.60 7.87 4.79
CA LEU A 79 1.91 7.51 3.54
C LEU A 79 2.77 7.73 2.29
N ILE A 80 3.58 8.78 2.26
CA ILE A 80 4.54 9.03 1.16
C ILE A 80 5.60 7.93 1.13
N ALA A 81 6.10 7.47 2.27
CA ALA A 81 7.04 6.37 2.34
C ALA A 81 6.44 5.04 1.85
N LEU A 82 5.19 4.74 2.24
CA LEU A 82 4.46 3.57 1.74
C LEU A 82 4.21 3.66 0.22
N LEU A 83 3.84 4.84 -0.28
CA LEU A 83 3.65 5.07 -1.72
C LEU A 83 4.97 4.88 -2.48
N ALA A 84 6.10 5.35 -1.93
CA ALA A 84 7.43 5.15 -2.50
C ALA A 84 7.77 3.66 -2.63
N ASN A 85 7.54 2.88 -1.57
CA ASN A 85 7.78 1.44 -1.59
C ASN A 85 6.87 0.73 -2.61
N SER A 86 5.59 1.10 -2.67
CA SER A 86 4.63 0.55 -3.63
C SER A 86 5.03 0.85 -5.08
N LEU A 87 5.42 2.08 -5.38
CA LEU A 87 5.91 2.48 -6.71
C LEU A 87 7.19 1.73 -7.09
N ARG A 88 8.12 1.55 -6.15
CA ARG A 88 9.33 0.77 -6.37
C ARG A 88 9.00 -0.67 -6.75
N GLN A 89 8.09 -1.32 -6.02
CA GLN A 89 7.67 -2.69 -6.31
C GLN A 89 6.98 -2.79 -7.69
N MET A 90 6.11 -1.83 -8.04
CA MET A 90 5.47 -1.77 -9.35
C MET A 90 6.49 -1.59 -10.49
N ILE A 91 7.51 -0.74 -10.30
CA ILE A 91 8.58 -0.53 -11.28
C ILE A 91 9.40 -1.81 -11.47
N LEU A 92 9.74 -2.50 -10.38
CA LEU A 92 10.46 -3.78 -10.44
C LEU A 92 9.65 -4.85 -11.20
N LEU A 93 8.36 -4.96 -10.95
CA LEU A 93 7.46 -5.87 -11.69
C LEU A 93 7.40 -5.49 -13.17
N LYS A 94 7.25 -4.19 -13.50
CA LYS A 94 7.18 -3.72 -14.89
C LYS A 94 8.46 -3.93 -15.68
N LYS A 95 9.60 -4.03 -15.04
CA LYS A 95 10.87 -4.39 -15.71
C LYS A 95 10.78 -5.75 -16.43
N TYR A 96 9.91 -6.64 -15.94
CA TYR A 96 9.69 -7.98 -16.50
C TYR A 96 8.32 -8.14 -17.16
N SER A 97 7.76 -7.05 -17.73
CA SER A 97 6.40 -7.01 -18.30
C SER A 97 6.19 -7.91 -19.53
N SER A 98 7.25 -8.45 -20.13
CA SER A 98 7.17 -9.43 -21.22
C SER A 98 6.83 -10.86 -20.75
N THR A 99 6.74 -11.09 -19.45
CA THR A 99 6.44 -12.39 -18.84
C THR A 99 5.12 -12.35 -18.08
N SER A 100 4.62 -13.52 -17.67
CA SER A 100 3.45 -13.58 -16.79
C SER A 100 3.69 -12.86 -15.46
N LEU A 101 2.62 -12.40 -14.79
CA LEU A 101 2.74 -11.73 -13.49
C LEU A 101 3.46 -12.62 -12.45
N PHE A 102 3.25 -13.93 -12.50
CA PHE A 102 3.92 -14.89 -11.63
C PHE A 102 5.43 -14.95 -11.88
N GLU A 103 5.84 -15.01 -13.15
CA GLU A 103 7.27 -14.99 -13.51
C GLU A 103 7.91 -13.62 -13.21
N ALA A 104 7.19 -12.52 -13.47
CA ALA A 104 7.64 -11.18 -13.12
C ALA A 104 7.86 -11.05 -11.61
N SER A 105 6.97 -11.61 -10.78
CA SER A 105 7.09 -11.69 -9.33
C SER A 105 8.38 -12.41 -8.92
N ASN A 106 8.61 -13.60 -9.45
CA ASN A 106 9.80 -14.41 -9.13
C ASN A 106 11.11 -13.71 -9.55
N LYS A 107 11.14 -13.11 -10.75
CA LYS A 107 12.32 -12.41 -11.28
C LYS A 107 12.62 -11.08 -10.58
N SER A 108 11.57 -10.39 -10.13
CA SER A 108 11.69 -9.09 -9.45
C SER A 108 11.96 -9.20 -7.95
N GLY A 109 11.74 -10.37 -7.35
CA GLY A 109 11.78 -10.58 -5.90
C GLY A 109 10.58 -9.97 -5.15
N VAL A 110 9.56 -9.50 -5.87
CA VAL A 110 8.31 -9.01 -5.27
C VAL A 110 7.39 -10.19 -5.00
N PRO A 111 6.94 -10.43 -3.76
CA PRO A 111 6.05 -11.54 -3.43
C PRO A 111 4.79 -11.56 -4.31
N TYR A 112 4.37 -12.73 -4.78
CA TYR A 112 3.27 -12.87 -5.73
C TYR A 112 1.94 -12.27 -5.23
N PHE A 113 1.64 -12.40 -3.94
CA PHE A 113 0.43 -11.82 -3.36
C PHE A 113 0.43 -10.29 -3.43
N ILE A 114 1.60 -9.64 -3.31
CA ILE A 114 1.77 -8.19 -3.51
C ILE A 114 1.64 -7.85 -4.99
N ALA A 115 2.29 -8.62 -5.87
CA ALA A 115 2.16 -8.44 -7.31
C ALA A 115 0.70 -8.51 -7.76
N LYS A 116 -0.09 -9.43 -7.20
CA LYS A 116 -1.51 -9.58 -7.47
C LYS A 116 -2.34 -8.36 -7.02
N LYS A 117 -1.99 -7.73 -5.89
CA LYS A 117 -2.62 -6.46 -5.45
C LYS A 117 -2.38 -5.33 -6.46
N PHE A 118 -1.21 -5.32 -7.13
CA PHE A 118 -0.86 -4.32 -8.15
C PHE A 118 -1.29 -4.70 -9.58
N GLN A 119 -1.98 -5.81 -9.80
CA GLN A 119 -2.29 -6.29 -11.14
C GLN A 119 -2.97 -5.24 -12.01
N LYS A 120 -3.97 -4.51 -11.49
CA LYS A 120 -4.67 -3.45 -12.23
C LYS A 120 -3.73 -2.35 -12.71
N VAL A 121 -2.81 -1.92 -11.83
CA VAL A 121 -1.78 -0.91 -12.14
C VAL A 121 -0.76 -1.49 -13.11
N TYR A 122 -0.35 -2.74 -12.88
CA TYR A 122 0.55 -3.46 -13.75
C TYR A 122 0.03 -3.53 -15.18
N ASP A 123 -1.26 -3.75 -15.38
CA ASP A 123 -1.86 -3.85 -16.71
C ASP A 123 -1.94 -2.49 -17.42
N ARG A 124 -2.20 -1.40 -16.69
CA ARG A 124 -2.47 -0.07 -17.25
C ARG A 124 -1.26 0.85 -17.34
N ALA A 125 -0.43 0.94 -16.30
CA ALA A 125 0.68 1.87 -16.24
C ALA A 125 1.87 1.41 -17.08
N SER A 126 2.55 2.34 -17.74
CA SER A 126 3.83 2.06 -18.36
C SER A 126 4.99 2.13 -17.35
N PHE A 127 6.09 1.43 -17.63
CA PHE A 127 7.32 1.54 -16.84
C PHE A 127 7.80 2.99 -16.70
N TRP A 128 7.74 3.75 -17.79
CA TRP A 128 8.23 5.13 -17.83
C TRP A 128 7.36 6.09 -17.03
N ASP A 129 6.05 5.85 -17.00
CA ASP A 129 5.13 6.69 -16.22
C ASP A 129 5.31 6.45 -14.72
N LEU A 130 5.43 5.19 -14.29
CA LEU A 130 5.74 4.86 -12.90
C LEU A 130 7.10 5.45 -12.48
N LYS A 131 8.11 5.38 -13.35
CA LYS A 131 9.43 5.97 -13.10
C LYS A 131 9.36 7.49 -12.95
N LYS A 132 8.59 8.19 -13.81
CA LYS A 132 8.40 9.65 -13.70
C LYS A 132 7.77 10.02 -12.37
N ILE A 133 6.73 9.31 -11.92
CA ILE A 133 6.08 9.56 -10.63
C ILE A 133 7.05 9.31 -9.48
N PHE A 134 7.86 8.24 -9.55
CA PHE A 134 8.86 7.93 -8.54
C PHE A 134 9.95 9.01 -8.42
N ILE A 135 10.43 9.55 -9.55
CA ILE A 135 11.38 10.69 -9.55
C ILE A 135 10.73 11.92 -8.92
N GLN A 136 9.47 12.22 -9.25
CA GLN A 136 8.76 13.35 -8.65
C GLN A 136 8.57 13.15 -7.14
N LEU A 137 8.27 11.94 -6.69
CA LEU A 137 8.16 11.62 -5.27
C LEU A 137 9.49 11.91 -4.56
N SER A 138 10.63 11.52 -5.14
CA SER A 138 11.96 11.83 -4.58
C SER A 138 12.18 13.34 -4.45
N ASN A 139 11.76 14.13 -5.44
CA ASN A 139 11.85 15.58 -5.37
C ASN A 139 10.96 16.16 -4.25
N TYR A 140 9.75 15.64 -4.08
CA TYR A 140 8.86 16.07 -2.98
C TYR A 140 9.40 15.65 -1.62
N ASP A 141 9.99 14.46 -1.49
CA ASP A 141 10.64 14.03 -0.25
C ASP A 141 11.76 15.01 0.15
N PHE A 142 12.59 15.43 -0.80
CA PHE A 142 13.60 16.45 -0.57
C PHE A 142 12.99 17.80 -0.16
N MET A 143 11.91 18.23 -0.84
CA MET A 143 11.23 19.49 -0.51
C MET A 143 10.57 19.46 0.87
N ILE A 144 10.03 18.32 1.29
CA ILE A 144 9.47 18.11 2.62
C ILE A 144 10.58 18.20 3.68
N LYS A 145 11.67 17.46 3.49
CA LYS A 145 12.82 17.46 4.42
C LYS A 145 13.51 18.81 4.57
N THR A 146 13.43 19.65 3.53
CA THR A 146 13.96 21.03 3.56
C THR A 146 12.91 22.07 3.95
N GLY A 147 11.71 21.67 4.37
CA GLY A 147 10.65 22.57 4.79
C GLY A 147 10.01 23.43 3.68
N LYS A 148 10.28 23.10 2.40
CA LYS A 148 9.78 23.88 1.25
C LYS A 148 8.33 23.59 0.87
N ILE A 149 7.79 22.43 1.30
CA ILE A 149 6.41 22.03 1.04
C ILE A 149 5.83 21.29 2.23
N ASN A 150 4.53 21.48 2.46
CA ASN A 150 3.81 20.71 3.47
C ASN A 150 3.61 19.26 2.99
N PRO A 151 3.90 18.24 3.84
CA PRO A 151 3.77 16.81 3.48
C PRO A 151 2.39 16.42 2.96
N ARG A 152 1.31 16.98 3.55
CA ARG A 152 -0.07 16.74 3.13
C ARG A 152 -0.29 17.23 1.70
N VAL A 153 0.17 18.44 1.36
CA VAL A 153 0.06 18.99 0.00
C VAL A 153 0.84 18.14 -1.00
N ALA A 154 2.07 17.75 -0.67
CA ALA A 154 2.90 16.89 -1.50
C ALA A 154 2.21 15.55 -1.79
N LEU A 155 1.63 14.91 -0.77
CA LEU A 155 0.90 13.65 -0.91
C LEU A 155 -0.28 13.79 -1.89
N PHE A 156 -1.14 14.81 -1.73
CA PHE A 156 -2.29 15.00 -2.62
C PHE A 156 -1.89 15.28 -4.07
N VAL A 157 -0.81 16.06 -4.29
CA VAL A 157 -0.28 16.30 -5.63
C VAL A 157 0.24 15.00 -6.26
N LEU A 158 0.97 14.17 -5.51
CA LEU A 158 1.47 12.88 -5.99
C LEU A 158 0.32 11.93 -6.36
N LEU A 159 -0.70 11.82 -5.50
CA LEU A 159 -1.87 10.98 -5.74
C LEU A 159 -2.69 11.45 -6.94
N GLY A 160 -2.88 12.78 -7.10
CA GLY A 160 -3.56 13.34 -8.27
C GLY A 160 -2.79 13.14 -9.59
N ARG A 161 -1.45 13.01 -9.54
CA ARG A 161 -0.65 12.64 -10.71
C ARG A 161 -0.72 11.15 -11.01
N LEU A 162 -0.70 10.33 -9.96
CA LEU A 162 -0.84 8.88 -10.08
C LEU A 162 -2.18 8.53 -10.73
N SER A 163 -3.29 9.17 -10.32
CA SER A 163 -4.62 8.94 -10.89
C SER A 163 -4.76 9.29 -12.38
N LYS A 164 -3.89 10.17 -12.92
CA LYS A 164 -3.88 10.53 -14.34
C LYS A 164 -3.11 9.55 -15.21
N VAL A 165 -2.24 8.76 -14.59
CA VAL A 165 -1.36 7.80 -15.27
C VAL A 165 -1.96 6.40 -15.25
N LEU A 166 -2.87 6.14 -14.32
CA LEU A 166 -3.55 4.86 -14.08
C LEU A 166 -4.99 4.87 -14.57
#